data_d66a988ebd9225b8b27e8dd4f0aa9172
#
_entry.id   d66a988ebd9225b8b27e8dd4f0aa9172
#
_cell.length_a   1.000
_cell.length_b   1.000
_cell.length_c   1.000
_cell.angle_alpha   90.00
_cell.angle_beta   90.00
_cell.angle_gamma   90.00
#
_symmetry.space_group_name_H-M   'P 1'
#
loop_
_entity.id
_entity.type
_entity.pdbx_description
1 polymer ?
#
loop_
_entity_poly.entity_id
_entity_poly.type
_entity_poly.pdbx_seq_one_letter_code
_entity_poly.pdbx_strand_id
1 'polypeptide(L)'
;MRHIIEKANEIREKYRVDDLELLASKLGAEVIEMPLGIIIKEMYIKDEGVIVIDPKLHPYKKRHLIAHALAHHLFHKNMRLNYFLDERDDRFNAHKVRKREKEAEAFAMYLLIPEEKLNEILKQEWVKESPDLVPELAEEFQVSENFMRKRFKFREPF
;
A
#
# COMPACT_ATOMS: atom_id res chain seq x y z
N MET A 1 -13.50 1.60 -7.90
CA MET A 1 -12.09 2.05 -7.85
C MET A 1 -11.95 3.53 -7.50
N ARG A 2 -12.68 4.40 -8.18
CA ARG A 2 -12.64 5.86 -7.91
C ARG A 2 -12.80 6.22 -6.42
N HIS A 3 -13.80 5.66 -5.74
CA HIS A 3 -14.03 5.91 -4.31
C HIS A 3 -12.86 5.50 -3.41
N ILE A 4 -12.09 4.50 -3.83
CA ILE A 4 -10.88 4.04 -3.13
C ILE A 4 -9.79 5.13 -3.19
N ILE A 5 -9.57 5.68 -4.39
CA ILE A 5 -8.59 6.73 -4.63
C ILE A 5 -9.00 8.03 -3.92
N GLU A 6 -10.27 8.39 -4.01
CA GLU A 6 -10.81 9.56 -3.30
C GLU A 6 -10.60 9.44 -1.79
N LYS A 7 -10.80 8.25 -1.22
CA LYS A 7 -10.56 8.01 0.21
C LYS A 7 -9.08 8.11 0.58
N ALA A 8 -8.19 7.62 -0.26
CA ALA A 8 -6.75 7.78 -0.04
C ALA A 8 -6.35 9.27 -0.02
N ASN A 9 -6.87 10.05 -0.94
CA ASN A 9 -6.62 11.50 -1.00
C ASN A 9 -7.21 12.24 0.23
N GLU A 10 -8.43 11.90 0.62
CA GLU A 10 -9.08 12.44 1.83
C GLU A 10 -8.24 12.19 3.09
N ILE A 11 -7.73 10.97 3.25
CA ILE A 11 -6.88 10.61 4.39
C ILE A 11 -5.59 11.41 4.38
N ARG A 12 -4.97 11.59 3.23
CA ARG A 12 -3.75 12.39 3.10
C ARG A 12 -3.96 13.88 3.42
N GLU A 13 -5.09 14.43 3.10
CA GLU A 13 -5.44 15.80 3.45
C GLU A 13 -5.67 15.99 4.96
N LYS A 14 -6.21 14.95 5.60
CA LYS A 14 -6.61 15.00 7.01
C LYS A 14 -5.51 14.55 7.97
N TYR A 15 -4.67 13.61 7.57
CA TYR A 15 -3.65 12.98 8.41
C TYR A 15 -2.28 13.02 7.77
N ARG A 16 -1.24 12.91 8.60
CA ARG A 16 0.12 12.64 8.14
C ARG A 16 0.24 11.17 7.73
N VAL A 17 0.94 10.90 6.62
CA VAL A 17 1.19 9.55 6.09
C VAL A 17 2.67 9.15 6.12
N ASP A 18 3.51 9.93 6.75
CA ASP A 18 4.92 9.61 6.98
C ASP A 18 5.09 8.46 7.99
N ASP A 19 4.25 8.39 9.02
CA ASP A 19 4.21 7.32 10.00
C ASP A 19 2.93 6.49 9.84
N LEU A 20 3.04 5.34 9.19
CA LEU A 20 1.90 4.48 8.89
C LEU A 20 1.34 3.78 10.13
N GLU A 21 2.16 3.50 11.14
CA GLU A 21 1.70 2.91 12.40
C GLU A 21 0.82 3.90 13.17
N LEU A 22 1.24 5.16 13.22
CA LEU A 22 0.44 6.23 13.82
C LEU A 22 -0.85 6.47 13.05
N LEU A 23 -0.78 6.47 11.71
CA LEU A 23 -1.97 6.59 10.86
C LEU A 23 -2.96 5.45 11.14
N ALA A 24 -2.48 4.22 11.21
CA ALA A 24 -3.31 3.06 11.53
C ALA A 24 -4.04 3.25 12.86
N SER A 25 -3.33 3.69 13.89
CA SER A 25 -3.93 3.99 15.21
C SER A 25 -5.05 5.02 15.11
N LYS A 26 -4.85 6.09 14.35
CA LYS A 26 -5.88 7.13 14.15
C LYS A 26 -7.09 6.64 13.37
N LEU A 27 -6.92 5.63 12.54
CA LEU A 27 -7.99 5.00 11.77
C LEU A 27 -8.63 3.80 12.48
N GLY A 28 -8.25 3.54 13.72
CA GLY A 28 -8.83 2.49 14.56
C GLY A 28 -8.20 1.11 14.40
N ALA A 29 -6.99 1.03 13.86
CA ALA A 29 -6.23 -0.20 13.73
C ALA A 29 -4.92 -0.14 14.52
N GLU A 30 -4.46 -1.27 15.02
CA GLU A 30 -3.20 -1.40 15.75
C GLU A 30 -2.21 -2.25 14.95
N VAL A 31 -0.98 -1.77 14.79
CA VAL A 31 0.09 -2.51 14.13
C VAL A 31 0.91 -3.26 15.17
N ILE A 32 1.06 -4.56 14.99
CA ILE A 32 1.85 -5.45 15.84
C ILE A 32 2.92 -6.12 14.99
N GLU A 33 4.16 -6.11 15.44
CA GLU A 33 5.24 -6.85 14.80
C GLU A 33 5.37 -8.25 15.41
N MET A 34 5.35 -9.27 14.54
CA MET A 34 5.56 -10.65 14.97
C MET A 34 6.07 -11.48 13.78
N PRO A 35 6.98 -12.43 13.98
CA PRO A 35 7.44 -13.32 12.90
C PRO A 35 6.28 -14.13 12.33
N LEU A 36 6.12 -14.08 11.00
CA LEU A 36 5.04 -14.74 10.28
C LEU A 36 5.52 -15.92 9.41
N GLY A 37 6.81 -16.21 9.41
CA GLY A 37 7.40 -17.28 8.63
C GLY A 37 7.80 -16.86 7.21
N ILE A 38 7.84 -17.82 6.28
CA ILE A 38 8.40 -17.60 4.95
C ILE A 38 7.36 -17.07 3.96
N ILE A 39 6.13 -17.54 4.05
CA ILE A 39 5.08 -17.27 3.04
C ILE A 39 4.25 -16.05 3.39
N ILE A 40 3.75 -15.96 4.62
CA ILE A 40 2.88 -14.88 5.07
C ILE A 40 3.74 -13.70 5.51
N LYS A 41 3.49 -12.51 4.95
CA LYS A 41 4.25 -11.28 5.24
C LYS A 41 3.47 -10.26 6.06
N GLU A 42 2.16 -10.29 5.95
CA GLU A 42 1.24 -9.42 6.68
C GLU A 42 -0.05 -10.20 6.94
N MET A 43 -0.71 -9.88 8.04
CA MET A 43 -2.01 -10.43 8.40
C MET A 43 -2.88 -9.32 8.98
N TYR A 44 -4.11 -9.22 8.51
CA TYR A 44 -5.10 -8.31 9.08
C TYR A 44 -6.24 -9.09 9.72
N ILE A 45 -6.49 -8.81 11.00
CA ILE A 45 -7.54 -9.44 11.81
C ILE A 45 -8.58 -8.37 12.13
N LYS A 46 -9.72 -8.44 11.47
CA LYS A 46 -10.73 -7.39 11.49
C LYS A 46 -11.41 -7.23 12.84
N ASP A 47 -11.84 -8.31 13.46
CA ASP A 47 -12.59 -8.28 14.72
C ASP A 47 -11.80 -7.59 15.84
N GLU A 48 -10.49 -7.66 15.79
CA GLU A 48 -9.58 -7.04 16.73
C GLU A 48 -9.01 -5.71 16.22
N GLY A 49 -9.16 -5.40 14.94
CA GLY A 49 -8.55 -4.22 14.31
C GLY A 49 -7.03 -4.28 14.32
N VAL A 50 -6.44 -5.46 14.16
CA VAL A 50 -5.01 -5.67 14.29
C VAL A 50 -4.38 -5.97 12.93
N ILE A 51 -3.28 -5.27 12.66
CA ILE A 51 -2.41 -5.51 11.50
C ILE A 51 -1.12 -6.14 12.03
N VAL A 52 -0.84 -7.37 11.65
CA VAL A 52 0.38 -8.07 12.02
C VAL A 52 1.38 -7.99 10.87
N ILE A 53 2.58 -7.50 11.15
CA ILE A 53 3.66 -7.29 10.18
C ILE A 53 4.90 -8.07 10.62
N ASP A 54 5.54 -8.74 9.68
CA ASP A 54 6.82 -9.41 9.95
C ASP A 54 7.93 -8.36 10.17
N PRO A 55 8.64 -8.38 11.31
CA PRO A 55 9.69 -7.40 11.59
C PRO A 55 10.90 -7.48 10.67
N LYS A 56 11.10 -8.59 9.96
CA LYS A 56 12.21 -8.78 9.02
C LYS A 56 12.03 -8.08 7.68
N LEU A 57 10.84 -7.57 7.39
CA LEU A 57 10.58 -6.86 6.15
C LEU A 57 11.37 -5.55 6.07
N HIS A 58 11.78 -5.20 4.85
CA HIS A 58 12.36 -3.89 4.60
C HIS A 58 11.36 -2.79 5.02
N PRO A 59 11.82 -1.66 5.60
CA PRO A 59 10.93 -0.57 6.03
C PRO A 59 9.94 -0.10 4.95
N TYR A 60 10.38 -0.03 3.70
CA TYR A 60 9.51 0.35 2.57
C TYR A 60 8.42 -0.69 2.30
N LYS A 61 8.75 -1.97 2.45
CA LYS A 61 7.76 -3.04 2.33
C LYS A 61 6.76 -3.03 3.49
N LYS A 62 7.20 -2.73 4.70
CA LYS A 62 6.31 -2.54 5.86
C LYS A 62 5.31 -1.42 5.59
N ARG A 63 5.75 -0.27 5.08
CA ARG A 63 4.88 0.85 4.71
C ARG A 63 3.80 0.40 3.71
N HIS A 64 4.21 -0.27 2.66
CA HIS A 64 3.30 -0.81 1.64
C HIS A 64 2.25 -1.74 2.26
N LEU A 65 2.68 -2.71 3.06
CA LEU A 65 1.78 -3.72 3.63
C LEU A 65 0.86 -3.15 4.71
N ILE A 66 1.29 -2.17 5.50
CA ILE A 66 0.40 -1.47 6.42
C ILE A 66 -0.67 -0.69 5.65
N ALA A 67 -0.30 0.03 4.60
CA ALA A 67 -1.25 0.74 3.75
C ALA A 67 -2.26 -0.21 3.09
N HIS A 68 -1.79 -1.34 2.62
CA HIS A 68 -2.62 -2.40 2.03
C HIS A 68 -3.64 -2.95 3.06
N ALA A 69 -3.18 -3.25 4.28
CA ALA A 69 -4.05 -3.72 5.36
C ALA A 69 -5.07 -2.65 5.80
N LEU A 70 -4.69 -1.38 5.79
CA LEU A 70 -5.61 -0.29 6.08
C LEU A 70 -6.77 -0.22 5.07
N ALA A 71 -6.52 -0.55 3.82
CA ALA A 71 -7.59 -0.63 2.83
C ALA A 71 -8.60 -1.72 3.19
N HIS A 72 -8.15 -2.89 3.60
CA HIS A 72 -9.05 -3.94 4.06
C HIS A 72 -9.85 -3.50 5.28
N HIS A 73 -9.21 -2.80 6.20
CA HIS A 73 -9.86 -2.23 7.38
C HIS A 73 -10.97 -1.23 7.02
N LEU A 74 -10.75 -0.40 6.02
CA LEU A 74 -11.68 0.67 5.64
C LEU A 74 -12.80 0.21 4.70
N PHE A 75 -12.51 -0.72 3.79
CA PHE A 75 -13.41 -1.04 2.67
C PHE A 75 -13.99 -2.45 2.69
N HIS A 76 -13.36 -3.41 3.34
CA HIS A 76 -13.73 -4.81 3.24
C HIS A 76 -14.34 -5.31 4.55
N LYS A 77 -15.54 -4.82 4.86
CA LYS A 77 -16.25 -5.06 6.12
C LYS A 77 -16.65 -6.51 6.38
N ASN A 78 -16.82 -7.30 5.32
CA ASN A 78 -17.25 -8.70 5.42
C ASN A 78 -16.10 -9.69 5.53
N MET A 79 -14.90 -9.20 5.63
CA MET A 79 -13.68 -9.98 5.70
C MET A 79 -13.19 -10.06 7.14
N ARG A 80 -13.11 -11.25 7.73
CA ARG A 80 -12.63 -11.43 9.11
C ARG A 80 -11.12 -11.48 9.21
N LEU A 81 -10.49 -12.07 8.21
CA LEU A 81 -9.05 -12.30 8.17
C LEU A 81 -8.53 -12.13 6.76
N ASN A 82 -7.42 -11.46 6.60
CA ASN A 82 -6.70 -11.37 5.34
C ASN A 82 -5.22 -11.63 5.55
N TYR A 83 -4.58 -12.25 4.57
CA TYR A 83 -3.15 -12.49 4.52
C TYR A 83 -2.55 -11.86 3.29
N PHE A 84 -1.41 -11.23 3.43
CA PHE A 84 -0.57 -10.88 2.29
C PHE A 84 0.48 -11.98 2.11
N LEU A 85 0.44 -12.63 0.96
CA LEU A 85 1.36 -13.69 0.58
C LEU A 85 2.52 -13.12 -0.24
N ASP A 86 3.63 -13.88 -0.29
CA ASP A 86 4.71 -13.56 -1.22
C ASP A 86 4.17 -13.59 -2.66
N GLU A 87 4.57 -12.60 -3.47
CA GLU A 87 4.09 -12.40 -4.85
C GLU A 87 4.27 -13.62 -5.77
N ARG A 88 5.09 -14.58 -5.36
CA ARG A 88 5.38 -15.80 -6.11
C ARG A 88 4.33 -16.91 -5.92
N ASP A 89 3.35 -16.75 -5.05
CA ASP A 89 2.39 -17.79 -4.74
C ASP A 89 1.00 -17.50 -5.33
N ASP A 90 0.75 -18.03 -6.53
CA ASP A 90 -0.50 -17.86 -7.28
C ASP A 90 -1.65 -18.76 -6.83
N ARG A 91 -1.46 -19.60 -5.80
CA ARG A 91 -2.41 -20.65 -5.41
C ARG A 91 -3.75 -20.12 -4.86
N PHE A 92 -3.84 -18.86 -4.48
CA PHE A 92 -5.01 -18.28 -3.81
C PHE A 92 -5.77 -17.26 -4.65
N ASN A 93 -5.64 -17.30 -5.97
CA ASN A 93 -6.26 -16.36 -6.90
C ASN A 93 -7.74 -16.65 -7.21
N ALA A 94 -8.63 -16.70 -6.20
CA ALA A 94 -10.06 -16.68 -6.44
C ALA A 94 -10.53 -15.28 -6.88
N HIS A 95 -11.50 -15.21 -7.80
CA HIS A 95 -11.91 -13.96 -8.47
C HIS A 95 -12.37 -12.85 -7.51
N LYS A 96 -13.06 -13.18 -6.42
CA LYS A 96 -13.47 -12.21 -5.39
C LYS A 96 -12.29 -11.67 -4.58
N VAL A 97 -11.31 -12.52 -4.30
CA VAL A 97 -10.06 -12.15 -3.64
C VAL A 97 -9.29 -11.17 -4.49
N ARG A 98 -9.22 -11.38 -5.82
CA ARG A 98 -8.55 -10.46 -6.74
C ARG A 98 -9.11 -9.05 -6.71
N LYS A 99 -10.41 -8.89 -6.64
CA LYS A 99 -11.03 -7.56 -6.59
C LYS A 99 -10.63 -6.81 -5.33
N ARG A 100 -10.73 -7.46 -4.17
CA ARG A 100 -10.34 -6.88 -2.88
C ARG A 100 -8.86 -6.52 -2.85
N GLU A 101 -8.02 -7.42 -3.36
CA GLU A 101 -6.57 -7.18 -3.42
C GLU A 101 -6.22 -6.03 -4.37
N LYS A 102 -6.87 -5.92 -5.51
CA LYS A 102 -6.69 -4.77 -6.42
C LYS A 102 -7.13 -3.46 -5.80
N GLU A 103 -8.22 -3.46 -5.08
CA GLU A 103 -8.71 -2.27 -4.36
C GLU A 103 -7.72 -1.87 -3.26
N ALA A 104 -7.23 -2.83 -2.48
CA ALA A 104 -6.26 -2.59 -1.42
C ALA A 104 -4.93 -2.08 -1.98
N GLU A 105 -4.46 -2.67 -3.07
CA GLU A 105 -3.24 -2.23 -3.74
C GLU A 105 -3.37 -0.82 -4.32
N ALA A 106 -4.51 -0.53 -4.96
CA ALA A 106 -4.79 0.81 -5.49
C ALA A 106 -4.83 1.86 -4.36
N PHE A 107 -5.47 1.56 -3.26
CA PHE A 107 -5.46 2.45 -2.08
C PHE A 107 -4.03 2.72 -1.60
N ALA A 108 -3.23 1.68 -1.44
CA ALA A 108 -1.84 1.82 -1.01
C ALA A 108 -1.01 2.66 -1.99
N MET A 109 -1.19 2.45 -3.30
CA MET A 109 -0.50 3.22 -4.33
C MET A 109 -0.81 4.72 -4.25
N TYR A 110 -2.07 5.09 -4.12
CA TYR A 110 -2.47 6.50 -4.07
C TYR A 110 -2.22 7.14 -2.71
N LEU A 111 -2.23 6.35 -1.63
CA LEU A 111 -1.85 6.83 -0.31
C LEU A 111 -0.36 7.17 -0.23
N LEU A 112 0.50 6.28 -0.73
CA LEU A 112 1.95 6.41 -0.63
C LEU A 112 2.58 7.22 -1.78
N ILE A 113 1.97 7.16 -2.98
CA ILE A 113 2.46 7.85 -4.18
C ILE A 113 1.30 8.66 -4.79
N PRO A 114 1.01 9.82 -4.22
CA PRO A 114 -0.07 10.66 -4.71
C PRO A 114 0.19 11.20 -6.12
N GLU A 115 -0.85 11.23 -6.94
CA GLU A 115 -0.76 11.64 -8.34
C GLU A 115 -0.20 13.06 -8.51
N GLU A 116 -0.62 14.00 -7.68
CA GLU A 116 -0.15 15.39 -7.73
C GLU A 116 1.35 15.48 -7.51
N LYS A 117 1.83 14.81 -6.46
CA LYS A 117 3.25 14.83 -6.09
C LYS A 117 4.11 14.13 -7.14
N LEU A 118 3.62 13.01 -7.68
CA LEU A 118 4.29 12.31 -8.78
C LEU A 118 4.38 13.21 -10.02
N ASN A 119 3.31 13.90 -10.39
CA ASN A 119 3.30 14.81 -11.53
C ASN A 119 4.25 16.00 -11.34
N GLU A 120 4.32 16.57 -10.15
CA GLU A 120 5.27 17.65 -9.84
C GLU A 120 6.72 17.21 -10.05
N ILE A 121 7.06 16.01 -9.58
CA ILE A 121 8.42 15.48 -9.74
C ILE A 121 8.73 15.19 -11.21
N LEU A 122 7.77 14.61 -11.95
CA LEU A 122 7.94 14.28 -13.37
C LEU A 122 8.14 15.51 -14.28
N LYS A 123 7.79 16.71 -13.82
CA LYS A 123 8.03 17.96 -14.54
C LYS A 123 9.45 18.53 -14.34
N GLN A 124 10.22 18.00 -13.41
CA GLN A 124 11.57 18.50 -13.15
C GLN A 124 12.53 18.09 -14.27
N GLU A 125 13.52 18.96 -14.54
CA GLU A 125 14.43 18.75 -15.68
C GLU A 125 15.33 17.52 -15.53
N TRP A 126 15.76 17.20 -14.30
CA TRP A 126 16.61 16.03 -14.04
C TRP A 126 15.94 14.71 -14.43
N VAL A 127 14.61 14.67 -14.42
CA VAL A 127 13.82 13.50 -14.82
C VAL A 127 14.03 13.16 -16.29
N LYS A 128 14.19 14.15 -17.15
CA LYS A 128 14.40 13.96 -18.60
C LYS A 128 15.78 13.39 -18.91
N GLU A 129 16.73 13.55 -18.02
CA GLU A 129 18.13 13.11 -18.18
C GLU A 129 18.38 11.72 -17.57
N SER A 130 17.47 11.21 -16.75
CA SER A 130 17.64 9.94 -16.09
C SER A 130 17.24 8.76 -17.00
N PRO A 131 18.10 7.76 -17.20
CA PRO A 131 17.79 6.60 -18.03
C PRO A 131 16.73 5.67 -17.42
N ASP A 132 16.66 5.59 -16.07
CA ASP A 132 15.63 4.85 -15.35
C ASP A 132 15.24 5.63 -14.08
N LEU A 133 14.01 6.11 -14.05
CA LEU A 133 13.48 6.92 -12.94
C LEU A 133 13.03 6.09 -11.74
N VAL A 134 12.79 4.81 -11.93
CA VAL A 134 12.16 3.98 -10.89
C VAL A 134 12.97 3.91 -9.62
N PRO A 135 14.29 3.65 -9.61
CA PRO A 135 15.06 3.62 -8.38
C PRO A 135 15.01 4.96 -7.61
N GLU A 136 15.13 6.08 -8.29
CA GLU A 136 15.14 7.41 -7.68
C GLU A 136 13.78 7.78 -7.11
N LEU A 137 12.71 7.50 -7.83
CA LEU A 137 11.35 7.74 -7.38
C LEU A 137 10.94 6.80 -6.24
N ALA A 138 11.36 5.57 -6.28
CA ALA A 138 11.14 4.63 -5.18
C ALA A 138 11.75 5.13 -3.86
N GLU A 139 12.97 5.66 -3.91
CA GLU A 139 13.61 6.28 -2.74
C GLU A 139 12.85 7.53 -2.27
N GLU A 140 12.46 8.39 -3.19
CA GLU A 140 11.73 9.62 -2.87
C GLU A 140 10.41 9.33 -2.14
N PHE A 141 9.66 8.33 -2.60
CA PHE A 141 8.39 7.94 -1.98
C PHE A 141 8.52 6.89 -0.89
N GLN A 142 9.72 6.39 -0.61
CA GLN A 142 9.98 5.35 0.38
C GLN A 142 9.15 4.08 0.13
N VAL A 143 9.22 3.61 -1.10
CA VAL A 143 8.56 2.38 -1.55
C VAL A 143 9.56 1.50 -2.30
N SER A 144 9.23 0.22 -2.50
CA SER A 144 10.05 -0.66 -3.31
C SER A 144 10.00 -0.27 -4.80
N GLU A 145 11.04 -0.60 -5.55
CA GLU A 145 11.05 -0.38 -7.00
C GLU A 145 9.90 -1.10 -7.70
N ASN A 146 9.60 -2.32 -7.28
CA ASN A 146 8.49 -3.09 -7.84
C ASN A 146 7.14 -2.39 -7.63
N PHE A 147 6.91 -1.85 -6.44
CA PHE A 147 5.71 -1.07 -6.14
C PHE A 147 5.63 0.21 -6.98
N MET A 148 6.76 0.90 -7.16
CA MET A 148 6.83 2.08 -8.01
C MET A 148 6.51 1.75 -9.48
N ARG A 149 7.01 0.63 -10.01
CA ARG A 149 6.70 0.15 -11.36
C ARG A 149 5.21 -0.13 -11.53
N LYS A 150 4.59 -0.76 -10.55
CA LYS A 150 3.13 -0.99 -10.54
C LYS A 150 2.37 0.33 -10.56
N ARG A 151 2.81 1.32 -9.78
CA ARG A 151 2.18 2.64 -9.73
C ARG A 151 2.21 3.34 -11.09
N PHE A 152 3.30 3.25 -11.83
CA PHE A 152 3.40 3.80 -13.18
C PHE A 152 2.43 3.16 -14.17
N LYS A 153 2.19 1.87 -14.04
CA LYS A 153 1.23 1.14 -14.88
C LYS A 153 -0.21 1.42 -14.49
N PHE A 154 -0.43 1.75 -13.22
CA PHE A 154 -1.76 2.02 -12.69
C PHE A 154 -2.08 3.51 -12.76
N ARG A 155 -2.58 3.92 -13.91
CA ARG A 155 -3.14 5.26 -14.10
C ARG A 155 -4.57 5.08 -14.56
N GLU A 156 -5.52 5.29 -13.65
CA GLU A 156 -6.92 5.29 -14.04
C GLU A 156 -7.24 6.58 -14.81
N PRO A 157 -7.80 6.45 -16.01
CA PRO A 157 -8.46 7.58 -16.65
C PRO A 157 -9.76 7.86 -15.88
N PHE A 158 -9.85 9.03 -15.31
CA PHE A 158 -11.09 9.54 -14.75
C PHE A 158 -11.90 10.21 -15.82
#